data_a0e6bdd3d03e13a6b45bdf53d5102c42
#
_entry.id   a0e6bdd3d03e13a6b45bdf53d5102c42
#
_cell.length_a   1.000
_cell.length_b   1.000
_cell.length_c   1.000
_cell.angle_alpha   90.00
_cell.angle_beta   90.00
_cell.angle_gamma   90.00
#
_symmetry.space_group_name_H-M   'P 1'
#
loop_
_entity.id
_entity.type
_entity.pdbx_description
1 polymer ?
#
loop_
_entity_poly.entity_id
_entity_poly.type
_entity_poly.pdbx_seq_one_letter_code
_entity_poly.pdbx_strand_id
1 'polypeptide(L)'
;DIVNNHTKSKAHKFFFTNKELIEDFDDLVLTQGEPFGSSSIYASYRLYKHAKENGVSVTLDGQGADEILGGYQGYPGYRIHGILENKKFIEAFKFLNSWSKFPDRNRIEGLKRLLASLSTGKLNAFLRNLNGMSNNPKWVNSSLLDEVGIKKRFPDYNILHPFLGRRMVSFMANSLTNRGLGSLLRHGDRNSMRFSVESRVPFLTTDFADFTLSLPENYLVSDKGETKLLFREAMRGIVPDAILDRNDKVGFATPEKEIILNMKKNIREWLNVDLGLPFLNQDLILKEFDLVLSGNKKFSWQIWRWVNFFRWYQLTFL
;
A
#
# COMPACT_ATOMS: atom_id res chain seq x y z
N ASP A 1 -18.23 -10.61 11.05
CA ASP A 1 -19.20 -11.46 11.76
C ASP A 1 -19.25 -12.89 11.19
N ILE A 2 -19.28 -13.09 9.84
CA ILE A 2 -19.38 -14.43 9.21
C ILE A 2 -18.28 -15.37 9.71
N VAL A 3 -17.01 -14.93 9.68
CA VAL A 3 -15.87 -15.75 10.14
C VAL A 3 -15.98 -16.05 11.64
N ASN A 4 -16.26 -15.03 12.47
CA ASN A 4 -16.36 -15.22 13.91
C ASN A 4 -17.48 -16.21 14.30
N ASN A 5 -18.62 -16.12 13.60
CA ASN A 5 -19.72 -17.07 13.82
C ASN A 5 -19.34 -18.49 13.40
N HIS A 6 -18.62 -18.64 12.29
CA HIS A 6 -18.18 -19.93 11.78
C HIS A 6 -17.14 -20.58 12.71
N THR A 7 -16.17 -19.82 13.16
CA THR A 7 -15.08 -20.29 14.03
C THR A 7 -15.46 -20.30 15.52
N LYS A 8 -16.62 -19.72 15.88
CA LYS A 8 -17.03 -19.49 17.28
C LYS A 8 -16.00 -18.71 18.08
N SER A 9 -15.21 -17.86 17.40
CA SER A 9 -14.18 -17.04 18.03
C SER A 9 -14.79 -15.83 18.74
N LYS A 10 -14.13 -15.38 19.82
CA LYS A 10 -14.48 -14.14 20.50
C LYS A 10 -14.07 -12.96 19.62
N ALA A 11 -15.06 -12.17 19.18
CA ALA A 11 -14.81 -10.98 18.37
C ALA A 11 -14.40 -9.79 19.24
N HIS A 12 -13.26 -9.18 18.95
CA HIS A 12 -12.86 -7.91 19.51
C HIS A 12 -12.93 -6.84 18.40
N LYS A 13 -13.89 -5.92 18.50
CA LYS A 13 -14.08 -4.84 17.54
C LYS A 13 -13.79 -3.52 18.23
N PHE A 14 -13.05 -2.67 17.57
CA PHE A 14 -12.79 -1.32 18.07
C PHE A 14 -12.99 -0.31 16.95
N PHE A 15 -13.30 0.90 17.35
CA PHE A 15 -13.33 2.08 16.51
C PHE A 15 -12.48 3.13 17.21
N PHE A 16 -11.77 3.93 16.46
CA PHE A 16 -11.01 5.04 17.01
C PHE A 16 -11.65 6.38 16.62
N THR A 17 -11.53 7.34 17.48
CA THR A 17 -11.99 8.71 17.27
C THR A 17 -10.84 9.59 16.77
N ASN A 18 -11.19 10.74 16.19
CA ASN A 18 -10.18 11.74 15.81
C ASN A 18 -9.45 12.32 17.03
N LYS A 19 -10.09 12.36 18.20
CA LYS A 19 -9.45 12.80 19.45
C LYS A 19 -8.33 11.83 19.84
N GLU A 20 -8.61 10.54 19.85
CA GLU A 20 -7.61 9.51 20.14
C GLU A 20 -6.45 9.54 19.13
N LEU A 21 -6.73 9.80 17.86
CA LEU A 21 -5.67 9.94 16.86
C LEU A 21 -4.74 11.11 17.18
N ILE A 22 -5.29 12.25 17.58
CA ILE A 22 -4.48 13.42 17.94
C ILE A 22 -3.62 13.12 19.18
N GLU A 23 -4.21 12.48 20.19
CA GLU A 23 -3.53 12.09 21.42
C GLU A 23 -2.42 11.05 21.20
N ASP A 24 -2.63 10.09 20.30
CA ASP A 24 -1.68 9.03 20.00
C ASP A 24 -0.64 9.45 18.94
N PHE A 25 -0.82 10.59 18.23
CA PHE A 25 -0.06 10.89 17.00
C PHE A 25 1.44 10.99 17.22
N ASP A 26 1.86 11.66 18.29
CA ASP A 26 3.27 11.84 18.64
C ASP A 26 3.94 10.49 18.98
N ASP A 27 3.27 9.68 19.78
CA ASP A 27 3.75 8.34 20.13
C ASP A 27 3.84 7.44 18.89
N LEU A 28 2.85 7.53 17.98
CA LEU A 28 2.88 6.82 16.71
C LEU A 28 4.09 7.23 15.85
N VAL A 29 4.33 8.54 15.71
CA VAL A 29 5.45 9.07 14.93
C VAL A 29 6.79 8.62 15.50
N LEU A 30 6.97 8.71 16.82
CA LEU A 30 8.16 8.23 17.51
C LEU A 30 8.33 6.71 17.40
N THR A 31 7.24 5.95 17.52
CA THR A 31 7.22 4.48 17.34
C THR A 31 7.70 4.09 15.95
N GLN A 32 7.24 4.79 14.91
CA GLN A 32 7.67 4.53 13.54
C GLN A 32 9.12 4.98 13.28
N GLY A 33 9.62 6.00 13.99
CA GLY A 33 10.99 6.51 13.94
C GLY A 33 11.38 7.15 12.61
N GLU A 34 10.50 7.19 11.63
CA GLU A 34 10.63 7.87 10.34
C GLU A 34 9.25 8.24 9.78
N PRO A 35 9.16 9.20 8.86
CA PRO A 35 7.91 9.55 8.21
C PRO A 35 7.31 8.38 7.45
N PHE A 36 6.00 8.19 7.57
CA PHE A 36 5.25 7.11 6.92
C PHE A 36 4.12 7.64 6.04
N GLY A 37 3.77 6.85 5.01
CA GLY A 37 2.98 7.33 3.89
C GLY A 37 1.47 7.17 3.98
N SER A 38 0.92 6.53 5.03
CA SER A 38 -0.52 6.22 5.10
C SER A 38 -1.06 6.27 6.52
N SER A 39 -2.25 6.83 6.68
CA SER A 39 -3.01 6.81 7.94
C SER A 39 -3.48 5.41 8.36
N SER A 40 -3.44 4.42 7.47
CA SER A 40 -3.71 3.01 7.82
C SER A 40 -2.74 2.44 8.85
N ILE A 41 -1.53 3.03 8.95
CA ILE A 41 -0.53 2.65 9.97
C ILE A 41 -1.03 2.97 11.37
N TYR A 42 -1.81 4.07 11.54
CA TYR A 42 -2.48 4.34 12.80
C TYR A 42 -3.53 3.30 13.17
N ALA A 43 -4.33 2.86 12.20
CA ALA A 43 -5.31 1.81 12.48
C ALA A 43 -4.63 0.50 12.93
N SER A 44 -3.47 0.15 12.36
CA SER A 44 -2.64 -0.97 12.83
C SER A 44 -2.07 -0.72 14.24
N TYR A 45 -1.60 0.48 14.55
CA TYR A 45 -1.15 0.87 15.88
C TYR A 45 -2.25 0.66 16.93
N ARG A 46 -3.47 1.14 16.65
CA ARG A 46 -4.63 0.97 17.54
C ARG A 46 -5.04 -0.49 17.69
N LEU A 47 -4.90 -1.30 16.64
CA LEU A 47 -5.17 -2.74 16.70
C LEU A 47 -4.26 -3.42 17.72
N TYR A 48 -2.96 -3.16 17.70
CA TYR A 48 -2.03 -3.77 18.65
C TYR A 48 -2.20 -3.22 20.07
N LYS A 49 -2.51 -1.93 20.22
CA LYS A 49 -2.90 -1.35 21.51
C LYS A 49 -4.10 -2.08 22.11
N HIS A 50 -5.15 -2.28 21.31
CA HIS A 50 -6.35 -2.99 21.69
C HIS A 50 -6.09 -4.49 21.98
N ALA A 51 -5.24 -5.15 21.20
CA ALA A 51 -4.81 -6.52 21.46
C ALA A 51 -4.15 -6.65 22.83
N LYS A 52 -3.22 -5.74 23.16
CA LYS A 52 -2.56 -5.70 24.46
C LYS A 52 -3.53 -5.48 25.61
N GLU A 53 -4.46 -4.54 25.47
CA GLU A 53 -5.50 -4.24 26.46
C GLU A 53 -6.41 -5.45 26.75
N ASN A 54 -6.55 -6.36 25.79
CA ASN A 54 -7.31 -7.61 25.92
C ASN A 54 -6.43 -8.84 26.27
N GLY A 55 -5.18 -8.64 26.68
CA GLY A 55 -4.30 -9.71 27.12
C GLY A 55 -3.73 -10.59 26.00
N VAL A 56 -3.84 -10.13 24.73
CA VAL A 56 -3.28 -10.84 23.59
C VAL A 56 -1.79 -10.50 23.46
N SER A 57 -0.93 -11.50 23.52
CA SER A 57 0.53 -11.35 23.38
C SER A 57 1.06 -11.74 22.00
N VAL A 58 0.30 -12.51 21.22
CA VAL A 58 0.70 -12.97 19.88
C VAL A 58 -0.49 -12.84 18.92
N THR A 59 -0.25 -12.27 17.74
CA THR A 59 -1.22 -12.20 16.64
C THR A 59 -0.72 -12.94 15.42
N LEU A 60 -1.65 -13.45 14.60
CA LEU A 60 -1.38 -13.97 13.27
C LEU A 60 -1.87 -12.94 12.25
N ASP A 61 -0.94 -12.40 11.46
CA ASP A 61 -1.23 -11.36 10.47
C ASP A 61 -1.27 -11.95 9.05
N GLY A 62 -2.20 -11.46 8.24
CA GLY A 62 -2.35 -11.83 6.84
C GLY A 62 -1.38 -11.13 5.87
N GLN A 63 -0.36 -10.42 6.37
CA GLN A 63 0.61 -9.74 5.51
C GLN A 63 1.36 -10.73 4.61
N GLY A 64 1.65 -10.28 3.38
CA GLY A 64 2.30 -11.11 2.37
C GLY A 64 1.36 -11.95 1.52
N ALA A 65 0.11 -12.18 1.97
CA ALA A 65 -0.85 -13.00 1.22
C ALA A 65 -1.19 -12.44 -0.17
N ASP A 66 -1.24 -11.11 -0.32
CA ASP A 66 -1.48 -10.49 -1.63
C ASP A 66 -0.25 -10.59 -2.55
N GLU A 67 0.94 -10.47 -2.00
CA GLU A 67 2.21 -10.58 -2.69
C GLU A 67 2.45 -12.00 -3.23
N ILE A 68 2.19 -13.00 -2.40
CA ILE A 68 2.48 -14.42 -2.70
C ILE A 68 1.37 -15.06 -3.56
N LEU A 69 0.11 -14.68 -3.38
CA LEU A 69 -1.03 -15.32 -4.03
C LEU A 69 -1.62 -14.50 -5.18
N GLY A 70 -0.97 -13.43 -5.61
CA GLY A 70 -1.43 -12.61 -6.72
C GLY A 70 -2.69 -11.78 -6.41
N GLY A 71 -2.83 -11.26 -5.16
CA GLY A 71 -4.04 -10.59 -4.69
C GLY A 71 -4.21 -9.14 -5.14
N TYR A 72 -3.15 -8.45 -5.57
CA TYR A 72 -3.25 -7.05 -5.97
C TYR A 72 -3.88 -6.85 -7.34
N GLN A 73 -4.68 -5.79 -7.46
CA GLN A 73 -5.35 -5.42 -8.70
C GLN A 73 -4.40 -5.08 -9.87
N GLY A 74 -3.12 -4.83 -9.60
CA GLY A 74 -2.09 -4.58 -10.63
C GLY A 74 -1.61 -5.84 -11.34
N TYR A 75 -1.64 -6.99 -10.68
CA TYR A 75 -1.10 -8.25 -11.21
C TYR A 75 -1.70 -8.71 -12.55
N PRO A 76 -3.01 -8.56 -12.82
CA PRO A 76 -3.57 -8.90 -14.13
C PRO A 76 -2.89 -8.19 -15.30
N GLY A 77 -2.42 -6.96 -15.16
CA GLY A 77 -1.65 -6.25 -16.19
C GLY A 77 -0.35 -6.97 -16.54
N TYR A 78 0.39 -7.42 -15.54
CA TYR A 78 1.61 -8.21 -15.73
C TYR A 78 1.32 -9.61 -16.32
N ARG A 79 0.18 -10.21 -15.95
CA ARG A 79 -0.25 -11.46 -16.55
C ARG A 79 -0.54 -11.31 -18.04
N ILE A 80 -1.29 -10.28 -18.45
CA ILE A 80 -1.52 -9.98 -19.87
C ILE A 80 -0.17 -9.79 -20.61
N HIS A 81 0.76 -9.07 -19.99
CA HIS A 81 2.10 -8.86 -20.54
C HIS A 81 2.81 -10.21 -20.78
N GLY A 82 2.85 -11.11 -19.80
CA GLY A 82 3.47 -12.43 -19.95
C GLY A 82 2.79 -13.29 -21.03
N ILE A 83 1.46 -13.25 -21.14
CA ILE A 83 0.71 -13.96 -22.19
C ILE A 83 1.10 -13.43 -23.59
N LEU A 84 1.25 -12.09 -23.73
CA LEU A 84 1.66 -11.47 -25.00
C LEU A 84 3.11 -11.81 -25.38
N GLU A 85 4.03 -11.88 -24.41
CA GLU A 85 5.42 -12.34 -24.66
C GLU A 85 5.46 -13.77 -25.18
N ASN A 86 4.56 -14.63 -24.73
CA ASN A 86 4.37 -15.98 -25.24
C ASN A 86 3.65 -16.02 -26.60
N LYS A 87 3.40 -14.87 -27.25
CA LYS A 87 2.70 -14.71 -28.54
C LYS A 87 1.27 -15.24 -28.55
N LYS A 88 0.63 -15.37 -27.40
CA LYS A 88 -0.73 -15.90 -27.23
C LYS A 88 -1.78 -14.77 -27.26
N PHE A 89 -1.88 -14.06 -28.38
CA PHE A 89 -2.71 -12.85 -28.52
C PHE A 89 -4.21 -13.08 -28.25
N ILE A 90 -4.75 -14.21 -28.71
CA ILE A 90 -6.17 -14.58 -28.49
C ILE A 90 -6.42 -14.82 -27.00
N GLU A 91 -5.50 -15.48 -26.31
CA GLU A 91 -5.59 -15.73 -24.86
C GLU A 91 -5.55 -14.42 -24.06
N ALA A 92 -4.65 -13.50 -24.42
CA ALA A 92 -4.57 -12.17 -23.82
C ALA A 92 -5.88 -11.38 -23.99
N PHE A 93 -6.48 -11.41 -25.18
CA PHE A 93 -7.76 -10.75 -25.43
C PHE A 93 -8.91 -11.38 -24.64
N LYS A 94 -8.99 -12.71 -24.61
CA LYS A 94 -9.99 -13.44 -23.81
C LYS A 94 -9.86 -13.11 -22.33
N PHE A 95 -8.64 -13.11 -21.80
CA PHE A 95 -8.36 -12.76 -20.41
C PHE A 95 -8.81 -11.33 -20.09
N LEU A 96 -8.42 -10.35 -20.92
CA LEU A 96 -8.81 -8.94 -20.74
C LEU A 96 -10.33 -8.79 -20.73
N ASN A 97 -11.03 -9.46 -21.64
CA ASN A 97 -12.50 -9.42 -21.69
C ASN A 97 -13.15 -10.04 -20.47
N SER A 98 -12.64 -11.17 -19.98
CA SER A 98 -13.17 -11.85 -18.80
C SER A 98 -12.91 -11.02 -17.53
N TRP A 99 -11.68 -10.51 -17.37
CA TRP A 99 -11.29 -9.67 -16.25
C TRP A 99 -12.10 -8.37 -16.18
N SER A 100 -12.46 -7.79 -17.31
CA SER A 100 -13.23 -6.54 -17.37
C SER A 100 -14.71 -6.67 -16.98
N LYS A 101 -15.20 -7.90 -16.77
CA LYS A 101 -16.59 -8.17 -16.32
C LYS A 101 -16.75 -8.13 -14.80
N PHE A 102 -15.66 -8.11 -14.04
CA PHE A 102 -15.73 -7.98 -12.59
C PHE A 102 -16.16 -6.56 -12.17
N PRO A 103 -16.79 -6.39 -11.00
CA PRO A 103 -17.12 -5.08 -10.47
C PRO A 103 -15.91 -4.15 -10.45
N ASP A 104 -16.13 -2.87 -10.71
CA ASP A 104 -15.11 -1.80 -10.72
C ASP A 104 -13.96 -2.00 -11.72
N ARG A 105 -14.13 -2.87 -12.73
CA ARG A 105 -13.15 -3.15 -13.78
C ARG A 105 -13.72 -2.86 -15.17
N ASN A 106 -12.86 -2.44 -16.07
CA ASN A 106 -13.21 -2.26 -17.50
C ASN A 106 -11.97 -2.49 -18.37
N ARG A 107 -12.20 -2.62 -19.69
CA ARG A 107 -11.10 -2.90 -20.65
C ARG A 107 -10.04 -1.78 -20.68
N ILE A 108 -10.46 -0.53 -20.53
CA ILE A 108 -9.56 0.64 -20.55
C ILE A 108 -8.61 0.56 -19.36
N GLU A 109 -9.13 0.24 -18.18
CA GLU A 109 -8.31 0.06 -16.99
C GLU A 109 -7.34 -1.12 -17.13
N GLY A 110 -7.78 -2.24 -17.71
CA GLY A 110 -6.91 -3.37 -18.03
C GLY A 110 -5.77 -3.02 -18.98
N LEU A 111 -6.06 -2.24 -20.03
CA LEU A 111 -5.05 -1.72 -20.96
C LEU A 111 -4.08 -0.74 -20.28
N LYS A 112 -4.56 0.15 -19.42
CA LYS A 112 -3.69 1.04 -18.62
C LYS A 112 -2.74 0.23 -17.74
N ARG A 113 -3.20 -0.85 -17.09
CA ARG A 113 -2.37 -1.74 -16.28
C ARG A 113 -1.33 -2.48 -17.12
N LEU A 114 -1.71 -2.94 -18.33
CA LEU A 114 -0.77 -3.50 -19.28
C LEU A 114 0.30 -2.47 -19.68
N LEU A 115 -0.10 -1.27 -20.07
CA LEU A 115 0.83 -0.18 -20.41
C LEU A 115 1.77 0.15 -19.24
N ALA A 116 1.24 0.18 -18.02
CA ALA A 116 2.06 0.37 -16.83
C ALA A 116 3.09 -0.75 -16.63
N SER A 117 2.75 -2.01 -16.97
CA SER A 117 3.67 -3.14 -16.90
C SER A 117 4.75 -3.13 -17.99
N LEU A 118 4.45 -2.49 -19.13
CA LEU A 118 5.38 -2.32 -20.26
C LEU A 118 6.28 -1.09 -20.10
N SER A 119 5.82 -0.11 -19.29
CA SER A 119 6.55 1.15 -19.15
C SER A 119 7.76 1.00 -18.23
N THR A 120 8.93 1.32 -18.74
CA THR A 120 10.20 1.31 -18.00
C THR A 120 10.89 2.68 -18.10
N GLY A 121 11.71 3.01 -17.10
CA GLY A 121 12.60 4.17 -17.15
C GLY A 121 11.91 5.51 -17.45
N LYS A 122 12.35 6.20 -18.53
CA LYS A 122 11.89 7.55 -18.89
C LYS A 122 10.40 7.64 -19.22
N LEU A 123 9.84 6.61 -19.87
CA LEU A 123 8.40 6.57 -20.20
C LEU A 123 7.54 6.49 -18.94
N ASN A 124 7.96 5.69 -17.96
CA ASN A 124 7.27 5.60 -16.67
C ASN A 124 7.31 6.95 -15.92
N ALA A 125 8.47 7.63 -15.91
CA ALA A 125 8.60 8.96 -15.31
C ALA A 125 7.69 9.98 -16.00
N PHE A 126 7.62 9.97 -17.34
CA PHE A 126 6.74 10.84 -18.11
C PHE A 126 5.25 10.58 -17.81
N LEU A 127 4.80 9.33 -17.81
CA LEU A 127 3.41 8.97 -17.49
C LEU A 127 3.03 9.35 -16.06
N ARG A 128 3.95 9.23 -15.11
CA ARG A 128 3.75 9.67 -13.72
C ARG A 128 3.61 11.19 -13.61
N ASN A 129 4.44 11.95 -14.33
CA ASN A 129 4.34 13.39 -14.36
C ASN A 129 2.98 13.87 -14.93
N LEU A 130 2.46 13.22 -15.98
CA LEU A 130 1.13 13.49 -16.51
C LEU A 130 0.01 13.23 -15.49
N ASN A 131 0.21 12.26 -14.60
CA ASN A 131 -0.73 11.96 -13.51
C ASN A 131 -0.50 12.83 -12.25
N GLY A 132 0.30 13.90 -12.34
CA GLY A 132 0.57 14.82 -11.23
C GLY A 132 1.54 14.30 -10.18
N MET A 133 2.21 13.18 -10.46
CA MET A 133 3.26 12.62 -9.60
C MET A 133 4.63 13.17 -10.02
N SER A 134 4.90 14.43 -9.69
CA SER A 134 6.18 15.06 -10.00
C SER A 134 7.28 14.61 -9.03
N ASN A 135 8.48 14.34 -9.58
CA ASN A 135 9.70 14.15 -8.77
C ASN A 135 10.24 15.49 -8.23
N ASN A 136 9.79 16.61 -8.79
CA ASN A 136 10.20 17.95 -8.43
C ASN A 136 8.97 18.81 -8.07
N PRO A 137 8.36 18.60 -6.90
CA PRO A 137 7.26 19.42 -6.47
C PRO A 137 7.75 20.85 -6.19
N LYS A 138 6.91 21.84 -6.47
CA LYS A 138 7.26 23.28 -6.36
C LYS A 138 7.68 23.70 -4.94
N TRP A 139 7.25 22.98 -3.93
CA TRP A 139 7.58 23.22 -2.53
C TRP A 139 8.94 22.63 -2.10
N VAL A 140 9.69 22.00 -3.02
CA VAL A 140 11.06 21.52 -2.79
C VAL A 140 12.01 22.28 -3.70
N ASN A 141 13.04 22.89 -3.12
CA ASN A 141 14.16 23.42 -3.88
C ASN A 141 15.06 22.28 -4.33
N SER A 142 14.82 21.83 -5.55
CA SER A 142 15.51 20.69 -6.13
C SER A 142 17.01 20.90 -6.34
N SER A 143 17.45 22.15 -6.59
CA SER A 143 18.86 22.45 -6.82
C SER A 143 19.70 22.19 -5.57
N LEU A 144 19.21 22.60 -4.40
CA LEU A 144 19.89 22.33 -3.13
C LEU A 144 20.03 20.84 -2.83
N LEU A 145 19.01 20.04 -3.18
CA LEU A 145 19.10 18.60 -2.99
C LEU A 145 20.12 17.96 -3.95
N ASP A 146 20.23 18.47 -5.19
CA ASP A 146 21.22 17.99 -6.15
C ASP A 146 22.66 18.33 -5.70
N GLU A 147 22.87 19.52 -5.14
CA GLU A 147 24.18 19.97 -4.61
C GLU A 147 24.70 19.05 -3.50
N VAL A 148 23.82 18.52 -2.65
CA VAL A 148 24.18 17.56 -1.59
C VAL A 148 24.12 16.10 -2.05
N GLY A 149 23.97 15.85 -3.35
CA GLY A 149 24.00 14.51 -3.95
C GLY A 149 22.74 13.67 -3.76
N ILE A 150 21.63 14.27 -3.32
CA ILE A 150 20.36 13.56 -3.14
C ILE A 150 19.71 13.28 -4.50
N LYS A 151 19.62 12.02 -4.87
CA LYS A 151 19.01 11.60 -6.14
C LYS A 151 17.48 11.63 -6.06
N LYS A 152 16.88 12.59 -6.75
CA LYS A 152 15.42 12.77 -6.87
C LYS A 152 14.85 11.86 -7.97
N ARG A 153 14.73 10.58 -7.71
CA ARG A 153 14.10 9.65 -8.65
C ARG A 153 13.20 8.68 -7.90
N PHE A 154 12.14 8.27 -8.57
CA PHE A 154 11.41 7.11 -8.08
C PHE A 154 12.36 5.92 -8.07
N PRO A 155 12.26 5.05 -7.06
CA PRO A 155 13.02 3.81 -7.07
C PRO A 155 12.85 3.11 -8.42
N ASP A 156 13.94 2.85 -9.10
CA ASP A 156 13.92 2.07 -10.33
C ASP A 156 13.81 0.60 -9.92
N TYR A 157 12.58 0.15 -9.85
CA TYR A 157 12.28 -1.23 -9.54
C TYR A 157 12.48 -2.09 -10.79
N ASN A 158 13.70 -2.11 -11.32
CA ASN A 158 14.04 -3.09 -12.33
C ASN A 158 13.77 -4.48 -11.76
N ILE A 159 12.94 -5.23 -12.44
CA ILE A 159 12.74 -6.63 -12.12
C ILE A 159 14.07 -7.33 -12.41
N LEU A 160 14.81 -7.63 -11.34
CA LEU A 160 16.03 -8.43 -11.44
C LEU A 160 15.62 -9.80 -11.97
N HIS A 161 16.20 -10.20 -13.11
CA HIS A 161 15.94 -11.49 -13.75
C HIS A 161 14.46 -11.75 -14.10
N PRO A 162 13.86 -10.97 -15.03
CA PRO A 162 12.48 -11.20 -15.41
C PRO A 162 12.33 -12.57 -16.08
N PHE A 163 11.42 -13.39 -15.58
CA PHE A 163 11.05 -14.64 -16.26
C PHE A 163 10.22 -14.29 -17.49
N LEU A 164 10.76 -14.59 -18.69
CA LEU A 164 10.04 -14.38 -19.95
C LEU A 164 8.74 -15.19 -19.95
N GLY A 165 7.64 -14.56 -20.34
CA GLY A 165 6.33 -15.19 -20.37
C GLY A 165 5.68 -15.39 -18.99
N ARG A 166 6.37 -15.03 -17.89
CA ARG A 166 5.88 -15.13 -16.51
C ARG A 166 6.07 -13.80 -15.77
N ARG A 167 5.57 -12.73 -16.36
CA ARG A 167 5.79 -11.37 -15.87
C ARG A 167 5.09 -11.09 -14.55
N MET A 168 3.96 -11.75 -14.29
CA MET A 168 3.26 -11.61 -13.02
C MET A 168 4.08 -12.21 -11.87
N VAL A 169 4.62 -13.42 -12.06
CA VAL A 169 5.48 -14.06 -11.05
C VAL A 169 6.77 -13.26 -10.83
N SER A 170 7.38 -12.75 -11.90
CA SER A 170 8.55 -11.86 -11.78
C SER A 170 8.25 -10.62 -10.94
N PHE A 171 7.07 -10.03 -11.12
CA PHE A 171 6.65 -8.88 -10.35
C PHE A 171 6.32 -9.24 -8.89
N MET A 172 5.72 -10.42 -8.65
CA MET A 172 5.46 -10.94 -7.31
C MET A 172 6.76 -11.15 -6.53
N ALA A 173 7.73 -11.84 -7.12
CA ALA A 173 9.06 -12.04 -6.51
C ALA A 173 9.74 -10.70 -6.18
N ASN A 174 9.68 -9.73 -7.08
CA ASN A 174 10.20 -8.39 -6.83
C ASN A 174 9.42 -7.64 -5.74
N SER A 175 8.12 -7.90 -5.59
CA SER A 175 7.31 -7.30 -4.51
C SER A 175 7.69 -7.83 -3.14
N LEU A 176 8.09 -9.09 -3.05
CA LEU A 176 8.57 -9.71 -1.80
C LEU A 176 9.93 -9.14 -1.36
N THR A 177 10.82 -8.84 -2.28
CA THR A 177 12.22 -8.49 -1.98
C THR A 177 12.52 -7.00 -2.04
N ASN A 178 12.04 -6.28 -3.05
CA ASN A 178 12.49 -4.93 -3.36
C ASN A 178 11.38 -3.86 -3.34
N ARG A 179 10.14 -4.26 -3.11
CA ARG A 179 8.98 -3.35 -3.10
C ARG A 179 8.24 -3.44 -1.77
N GLY A 180 7.41 -2.50 -1.50
CA GLY A 180 6.50 -2.26 -0.39
C GLY A 180 6.37 -3.24 0.78
N LEU A 181 6.54 -4.56 0.57
CA LEU A 181 6.37 -5.54 1.64
C LEU A 181 7.32 -5.30 2.81
N GLY A 182 8.60 -5.03 2.56
CA GLY A 182 9.56 -4.75 3.62
C GLY A 182 9.17 -3.54 4.48
N SER A 183 8.61 -2.49 3.85
CA SER A 183 8.08 -1.33 4.59
C SER A 183 6.83 -1.69 5.40
N LEU A 184 5.92 -2.50 4.84
CA LEU A 184 4.71 -2.93 5.54
C LEU A 184 5.05 -3.78 6.77
N LEU A 185 5.98 -4.72 6.63
CA LEU A 185 6.45 -5.56 7.74
C LEU A 185 7.09 -4.71 8.83
N ARG A 186 7.95 -3.75 8.46
CA ARG A 186 8.58 -2.84 9.42
C ARG A 186 7.55 -1.99 10.16
N HIS A 187 6.55 -1.44 9.48
CA HIS A 187 5.49 -0.68 10.13
C HIS A 187 4.67 -1.55 11.08
N GLY A 188 4.35 -2.78 10.67
CA GLY A 188 3.65 -3.76 11.52
C GLY A 188 4.47 -4.14 12.75
N ASP A 189 5.74 -4.45 12.57
CA ASP A 189 6.67 -4.81 13.66
C ASP A 189 6.81 -3.69 14.68
N ARG A 190 7.06 -2.45 14.24
CA ARG A 190 7.18 -1.31 15.15
C ARG A 190 5.89 -1.05 15.93
N ASN A 191 4.75 -1.12 15.28
CA ASN A 191 3.45 -0.97 15.94
C ASN A 191 3.20 -2.09 16.97
N SER A 192 3.47 -3.34 16.62
CA SER A 192 3.24 -4.48 17.50
C SER A 192 4.20 -4.47 18.70
N MET A 193 5.50 -4.18 18.45
CA MET A 193 6.51 -4.11 19.48
C MET A 193 6.30 -2.93 20.44
N ARG A 194 5.71 -1.81 19.98
CA ARG A 194 5.31 -0.70 20.86
C ARG A 194 4.43 -1.17 22.04
N PHE A 195 3.61 -2.18 21.80
CA PHE A 195 2.70 -2.76 22.78
C PHE A 195 3.14 -4.13 23.28
N SER A 196 4.35 -4.59 22.97
CA SER A 196 4.87 -5.91 23.33
C SER A 196 3.92 -7.03 22.89
N VAL A 197 3.41 -6.93 21.65
CA VAL A 197 2.59 -7.95 20.98
C VAL A 197 3.40 -8.51 19.82
N GLU A 198 3.64 -9.81 19.80
CA GLU A 198 4.32 -10.48 18.69
C GLU A 198 3.39 -10.62 17.49
N SER A 199 3.79 -10.13 16.31
CA SER A 199 3.04 -10.31 15.07
C SER A 199 3.71 -11.33 14.17
N ARG A 200 3.04 -12.45 13.94
CA ARG A 200 3.50 -13.53 13.06
C ARG A 200 2.82 -13.45 11.71
N VAL A 201 3.57 -13.69 10.63
CA VAL A 201 3.14 -13.60 9.24
C VAL A 201 3.23 -14.96 8.54
N PRO A 202 2.27 -15.87 8.78
CA PRO A 202 2.37 -17.28 8.36
C PRO A 202 2.42 -17.47 6.84
N PHE A 203 2.00 -16.50 6.04
CA PHE A 203 2.11 -16.55 4.59
C PHE A 203 3.55 -16.34 4.07
N LEU A 204 4.44 -15.79 4.88
CA LEU A 204 5.80 -15.41 4.45
C LEU A 204 6.86 -16.44 4.86
N THR A 205 6.51 -17.73 4.81
CA THR A 205 7.51 -18.80 4.93
C THR A 205 8.19 -19.03 3.59
N THR A 206 9.46 -19.39 3.61
CA THR A 206 10.27 -19.67 2.41
C THR A 206 9.62 -20.75 1.56
N ASP A 207 9.24 -21.87 2.18
CA ASP A 207 8.62 -23.02 1.49
C ASP A 207 7.32 -22.64 0.77
N PHE A 208 6.49 -21.80 1.40
CA PHE A 208 5.25 -21.34 0.79
C PHE A 208 5.51 -20.36 -0.35
N ALA A 209 6.51 -19.50 -0.22
CA ALA A 209 6.92 -18.59 -1.28
C ALA A 209 7.47 -19.36 -2.49
N ASP A 210 8.36 -20.32 -2.29
CA ASP A 210 8.93 -21.15 -3.35
C ASP A 210 7.85 -21.96 -4.06
N PHE A 211 6.94 -22.57 -3.30
CA PHE A 211 5.81 -23.28 -3.87
C PHE A 211 4.94 -22.37 -4.75
N THR A 212 4.49 -21.25 -4.22
CA THR A 212 3.55 -20.37 -4.96
C THR A 212 4.19 -19.71 -6.18
N LEU A 213 5.45 -19.29 -6.09
CA LEU A 213 6.18 -18.69 -7.21
C LEU A 213 6.56 -19.74 -8.29
N SER A 214 6.60 -21.02 -7.97
CA SER A 214 6.81 -22.11 -8.94
C SER A 214 5.57 -22.38 -9.77
N LEU A 215 4.37 -22.07 -9.29
CA LEU A 215 3.10 -22.39 -9.95
C LEU A 215 2.93 -21.64 -11.28
N PRO A 216 2.22 -22.25 -12.25
CA PRO A 216 1.71 -21.51 -13.42
C PRO A 216 0.80 -20.35 -12.98
N GLU A 217 0.91 -19.21 -13.64
CA GLU A 217 0.21 -17.97 -13.23
C GLU A 217 -1.33 -18.09 -13.19
N ASN A 218 -1.91 -19.03 -13.96
CA ASN A 218 -3.35 -19.27 -13.97
C ASN A 218 -3.87 -19.95 -12.70
N TYR A 219 -3.02 -20.54 -11.87
CA TYR A 219 -3.39 -21.01 -10.54
C TYR A 219 -3.45 -19.85 -9.52
N LEU A 220 -2.75 -18.77 -9.77
CA LEU A 220 -2.74 -17.59 -8.89
C LEU A 220 -3.84 -16.59 -9.28
N VAL A 221 -3.92 -16.30 -10.58
CA VAL A 221 -4.98 -15.48 -11.17
C VAL A 221 -5.63 -16.28 -12.29
N SER A 222 -6.89 -16.66 -12.14
CA SER A 222 -7.59 -17.51 -13.11
C SER A 222 -7.64 -16.89 -14.52
N ASP A 223 -7.98 -17.70 -15.53
CA ASP A 223 -8.20 -17.19 -16.90
C ASP A 223 -9.43 -16.27 -16.99
N LYS A 224 -10.27 -16.28 -15.97
CA LYS A 224 -11.39 -15.34 -15.82
C LYS A 224 -10.98 -14.03 -15.12
N GLY A 225 -9.81 -14.00 -14.48
CA GLY A 225 -9.31 -12.84 -13.74
C GLY A 225 -9.60 -12.85 -12.24
N GLU A 226 -9.99 -13.98 -11.67
CA GLU A 226 -10.13 -14.18 -10.22
C GLU A 226 -8.75 -14.27 -9.59
N THR A 227 -8.52 -13.50 -8.55
CA THR A 227 -7.25 -13.47 -7.80
C THR A 227 -7.23 -14.50 -6.68
N LYS A 228 -6.04 -14.97 -6.29
CA LYS A 228 -5.85 -15.98 -5.22
C LYS A 228 -6.57 -17.29 -5.50
N LEU A 229 -6.70 -17.69 -6.77
CA LEU A 229 -7.55 -18.81 -7.18
C LEU A 229 -7.23 -20.10 -6.39
N LEU A 230 -5.99 -20.57 -6.44
CA LEU A 230 -5.60 -21.81 -5.76
C LEU A 230 -5.90 -21.77 -4.28
N PHE A 231 -5.60 -20.65 -3.62
CA PHE A 231 -5.85 -20.50 -2.18
C PHE A 231 -7.35 -20.54 -1.86
N ARG A 232 -8.19 -19.88 -2.66
CA ARG A 232 -9.65 -19.93 -2.50
C ARG A 232 -10.16 -21.35 -2.63
N GLU A 233 -9.72 -22.08 -3.66
CA GLU A 233 -10.14 -23.47 -3.88
C GLU A 233 -9.62 -24.42 -2.78
N ALA A 234 -8.38 -24.24 -2.33
CA ALA A 234 -7.83 -25.04 -1.23
C ALA A 234 -8.55 -24.83 0.10
N MET A 235 -9.14 -23.65 0.29
CA MET A 235 -9.85 -23.31 1.53
C MET A 235 -11.36 -23.61 1.49
N ARG A 236 -11.88 -24.20 0.39
CA ARG A 236 -13.27 -24.67 0.31
C ARG A 236 -13.53 -25.69 1.40
N GLY A 237 -14.67 -25.56 2.09
CA GLY A 237 -15.01 -26.40 3.22
C GLY A 237 -14.36 -26.04 4.55
N ILE A 238 -13.34 -25.15 4.55
CA ILE A 238 -12.68 -24.63 5.76
C ILE A 238 -13.14 -23.21 6.05
N VAL A 239 -13.13 -22.35 5.02
CA VAL A 239 -13.58 -20.95 5.11
C VAL A 239 -14.96 -20.83 4.47
N PRO A 240 -15.91 -20.09 5.06
CA PRO A 240 -17.24 -19.90 4.48
C PRO A 240 -17.18 -19.40 3.03
N ASP A 241 -17.97 -19.98 2.14
CA ASP A 241 -18.01 -19.62 0.72
C ASP A 241 -18.34 -18.14 0.50
N ALA A 242 -19.18 -17.55 1.35
CA ALA A 242 -19.48 -16.12 1.32
C ALA A 242 -18.23 -15.22 1.50
N ILE A 243 -17.14 -15.73 2.05
CA ILE A 243 -15.84 -15.05 2.14
C ILE A 243 -14.98 -15.40 0.93
N LEU A 244 -14.95 -16.68 0.53
CA LEU A 244 -14.12 -17.14 -0.58
C LEU A 244 -14.58 -16.56 -1.94
N ASP A 245 -15.88 -16.36 -2.13
CA ASP A 245 -16.46 -15.87 -3.39
C ASP A 245 -16.46 -14.34 -3.52
N ARG A 246 -15.97 -13.63 -2.51
CA ARG A 246 -15.85 -12.16 -2.59
C ARG A 246 -14.91 -11.75 -3.71
N ASN A 247 -15.37 -10.82 -4.54
CA ASN A 247 -14.61 -10.24 -5.65
C ASN A 247 -14.21 -8.78 -5.41
N ASP A 248 -14.73 -8.17 -4.35
CA ASP A 248 -14.32 -6.84 -3.88
C ASP A 248 -12.99 -6.94 -3.11
N LYS A 249 -12.14 -5.96 -3.30
CA LYS A 249 -10.96 -5.80 -2.46
C LYS A 249 -11.20 -4.67 -1.48
N VAL A 250 -11.46 -5.03 -0.23
CA VAL A 250 -11.47 -4.09 0.88
C VAL A 250 -10.09 -4.14 1.54
N GLY A 251 -9.29 -3.09 1.33
CA GLY A 251 -8.01 -2.93 2.03
C GLY A 251 -8.21 -2.39 3.43
N PHE A 252 -7.13 -2.35 4.21
CA PHE A 252 -7.07 -1.69 5.52
C PHE A 252 -7.03 -0.17 5.29
N ALA A 253 -8.17 0.41 4.89
CA ALA A 253 -8.29 1.81 4.51
C ALA A 253 -8.88 2.65 5.64
N THR A 254 -8.36 3.85 5.80
CA THR A 254 -8.84 4.85 6.74
C THR A 254 -9.42 6.05 6.00
N PRO A 255 -10.39 6.78 6.55
CA PRO A 255 -10.98 7.96 5.93
C PRO A 255 -10.02 9.17 6.04
N GLU A 256 -8.88 9.13 5.33
CA GLU A 256 -7.79 10.07 5.48
C GLU A 256 -8.20 11.53 5.29
N LYS A 257 -9.08 11.81 4.30
CA LYS A 257 -9.59 13.16 4.10
C LYS A 257 -10.29 13.71 5.34
N GLU A 258 -11.14 12.90 5.97
CA GLU A 258 -11.86 13.29 7.19
C GLU A 258 -10.89 13.48 8.36
N ILE A 259 -9.92 12.59 8.50
CA ILE A 259 -8.86 12.68 9.48
C ILE A 259 -8.14 14.04 9.35
N ILE A 260 -7.67 14.38 8.17
CA ILE A 260 -6.96 15.64 7.91
C ILE A 260 -7.84 16.86 8.20
N LEU A 261 -9.11 16.83 7.79
CA LEU A 261 -10.04 17.94 8.06
C LEU A 261 -10.33 18.13 9.54
N ASN A 262 -10.42 17.04 10.30
CA ASN A 262 -10.68 17.09 11.74
C ASN A 262 -9.44 17.53 12.53
N MET A 263 -8.24 17.24 12.04
CA MET A 263 -6.95 17.64 12.61
C MET A 263 -6.44 19.01 12.10
N LYS A 264 -7.20 19.74 11.31
CA LYS A 264 -6.74 20.94 10.57
C LYS A 264 -6.06 22.00 11.45
N LYS A 265 -6.46 22.17 12.71
CA LYS A 265 -5.82 23.11 13.64
C LYS A 265 -4.43 22.63 14.02
N ASN A 266 -4.30 21.39 14.51
CA ASN A 266 -3.02 20.80 14.90
C ASN A 266 -2.06 20.74 13.69
N ILE A 267 -2.57 20.35 12.53
CA ILE A 267 -1.77 20.30 11.29
C ILE A 267 -1.23 21.69 10.95
N ARG A 268 -2.06 22.73 11.05
CA ARG A 268 -1.62 24.11 10.79
C ARG A 268 -0.54 24.54 11.78
N GLU A 269 -0.70 24.23 13.05
CA GLU A 269 0.30 24.52 14.09
C GLU A 269 1.62 23.82 13.75
N TRP A 270 1.60 22.55 13.43
CA TRP A 270 2.80 21.78 13.06
C TRP A 270 3.46 22.29 11.78
N LEU A 271 2.68 22.62 10.75
CA LEU A 271 3.20 23.15 9.49
C LEU A 271 3.73 24.59 9.60
N ASN A 272 3.37 25.35 10.63
CA ASN A 272 3.86 26.71 10.88
C ASN A 272 5.21 26.75 11.60
N VAL A 273 5.65 25.64 12.20
CA VAL A 273 6.97 25.59 12.84
C VAL A 273 8.06 25.65 11.78
N ASP A 274 8.96 26.63 11.88
CA ASP A 274 10.14 26.69 10.99
C ASP A 274 11.09 25.53 11.34
N LEU A 275 11.33 24.67 10.36
CA LEU A 275 12.21 23.53 10.51
C LEU A 275 13.68 23.87 10.22
N GLY A 276 13.98 25.07 9.75
CA GLY A 276 15.34 25.48 9.34
C GLY A 276 15.87 24.70 8.12
N LEU A 277 14.96 24.14 7.27
CA LEU A 277 15.33 23.31 6.12
C LEU A 277 15.27 24.13 4.83
N PRO A 278 16.43 24.57 4.29
CA PRO A 278 16.46 25.51 3.15
C PRO A 278 15.92 24.92 1.85
N PHE A 279 15.81 23.60 1.75
CA PHE A 279 15.23 22.93 0.59
C PHE A 279 13.70 22.86 0.60
N LEU A 280 13.03 23.23 1.71
CA LEU A 280 11.58 23.29 1.80
C LEU A 280 11.06 24.74 1.65
N ASN A 281 10.06 24.89 0.79
CA ASN A 281 9.28 26.13 0.73
C ASN A 281 8.00 25.95 1.55
N GLN A 282 8.06 26.31 2.81
CA GLN A 282 6.99 26.15 3.79
C GLN A 282 5.76 27.00 3.45
N ASP A 283 5.94 28.20 2.92
CA ASP A 283 4.84 29.08 2.51
C ASP A 283 3.99 28.43 1.40
N LEU A 284 4.64 27.77 0.45
CA LEU A 284 3.93 27.03 -0.60
C LEU A 284 3.18 25.83 -0.03
N ILE A 285 3.74 25.12 0.96
CA ILE A 285 3.06 23.99 1.64
C ILE A 285 1.81 24.50 2.35
N LEU A 286 1.91 25.58 3.12
CA LEU A 286 0.77 26.18 3.82
C LEU A 286 -0.30 26.67 2.86
N LYS A 287 0.10 27.37 1.78
CA LYS A 287 -0.81 27.82 0.73
C LYS A 287 -1.55 26.65 0.07
N GLU A 288 -0.85 25.58 -0.23
CA GLU A 288 -1.47 24.38 -0.82
C GLU A 288 -2.43 23.70 0.16
N PHE A 289 -2.07 23.64 1.43
CA PHE A 289 -2.94 23.13 2.48
C PHE A 289 -4.25 23.94 2.57
N ASP A 290 -4.17 25.27 2.53
CA ASP A 290 -5.31 26.18 2.54
C ASP A 290 -6.22 26.01 1.33
N LEU A 291 -5.65 25.80 0.14
CA LEU A 291 -6.41 25.52 -1.08
C LEU A 291 -7.21 24.22 -0.98
N VAL A 292 -6.68 23.21 -0.29
CA VAL A 292 -7.40 21.95 -0.05
C VAL A 292 -8.50 22.14 1.00
N LEU A 293 -8.23 22.87 2.09
CA LEU A 293 -9.22 23.14 3.13
C LEU A 293 -10.41 23.95 2.61
N SER A 294 -10.16 24.91 1.69
CA SER A 294 -11.19 25.73 1.06
C SER A 294 -11.94 25.02 -0.09
N GLY A 295 -11.54 23.80 -0.45
CA GLY A 295 -12.12 23.05 -1.58
C GLY A 295 -11.64 23.51 -2.97
N ASN A 296 -10.75 24.50 -3.06
CA ASN A 296 -10.20 25.01 -4.32
C ASN A 296 -9.13 24.06 -4.94
N LYS A 297 -8.67 23.08 -4.18
CA LYS A 297 -7.79 22.01 -4.65
C LYS A 297 -8.28 20.65 -4.18
N LYS A 298 -8.21 19.65 -5.05
CA LYS A 298 -8.57 18.28 -4.68
C LYS A 298 -7.64 17.77 -3.58
N PHE A 299 -8.22 17.03 -2.62
CA PHE A 299 -7.44 16.31 -1.60
C PHE A 299 -6.43 15.36 -2.26
N SER A 300 -5.23 15.30 -1.70
CA SER A 300 -4.20 14.35 -2.09
C SER A 300 -3.45 13.82 -0.85
N TRP A 301 -2.90 12.63 -0.98
CA TRP A 301 -2.04 11.97 0.02
C TRP A 301 -0.78 12.78 0.38
N GLN A 302 -0.49 13.83 -0.37
CA GLN A 302 0.64 14.72 -0.11
C GLN A 302 0.52 15.44 1.23
N ILE A 303 -0.70 15.79 1.65
CA ILE A 303 -0.93 16.46 2.94
C ILE A 303 -0.47 15.57 4.09
N TRP A 304 -0.86 14.30 4.08
CA TRP A 304 -0.44 13.35 5.10
C TRP A 304 1.08 13.23 5.20
N ARG A 305 1.77 13.23 4.04
CA ARG A 305 3.24 13.19 4.00
C ARG A 305 3.88 14.42 4.61
N TRP A 306 3.35 15.62 4.35
CA TRP A 306 3.82 16.84 4.99
C TRP A 306 3.63 16.78 6.50
N VAL A 307 2.42 16.46 6.96
CA VAL A 307 2.10 16.35 8.39
C VAL A 307 3.06 15.41 9.09
N ASN A 308 3.25 14.22 8.52
CA ASN A 308 4.14 13.22 9.08
C ASN A 308 5.60 13.67 9.13
N PHE A 309 6.10 14.24 8.03
CA PHE A 309 7.47 14.73 7.95
C PHE A 309 7.73 15.87 8.95
N PHE A 310 6.86 16.88 8.97
CA PHE A 310 7.00 18.02 9.85
C PHE A 310 6.96 17.60 11.31
N ARG A 311 5.98 16.74 11.68
CA ARG A 311 5.85 16.32 13.07
C ARG A 311 7.02 15.41 13.49
N TRP A 312 7.42 14.47 12.65
CA TRP A 312 8.60 13.65 12.90
C TRP A 312 9.86 14.48 13.10
N TYR A 313 10.09 15.48 12.23
CA TYR A 313 11.27 16.34 12.33
C TYR A 313 11.27 17.14 13.63
N GLN A 314 10.13 17.71 14.00
CA GLN A 314 9.97 18.45 15.27
C GLN A 314 10.26 17.57 16.48
N LEU A 315 9.72 16.36 16.52
CA LEU A 315 9.89 15.45 17.67
C LEU A 315 11.29 14.84 17.77
N THR A 316 12.05 14.84 16.68
CA THR A 316 13.34 14.15 16.62
C THR A 316 14.51 15.13 16.71
N PHE A 317 14.38 16.33 16.15
CA PHE A 317 15.52 17.25 15.94
C PHE A 317 15.34 18.65 16.55
N LEU A 318 14.15 19.03 16.99
CA LEU A 318 13.87 20.28 17.67
C LEU A 318 13.49 20.05 19.12
#